data_b3d76b45376b535c7212a44d8652697e
#
_entry.id   b3d76b45376b535c7212a44d8652697e
#
_cell.length_a   1.000
_cell.length_b   1.000
_cell.length_c   1.000
_cell.angle_alpha   90.00
_cell.angle_beta   90.00
_cell.angle_gamma   90.00
#
_symmetry.space_group_name_H-M   'P 1'
#
loop_
_entity.id
_entity.type
_entity.pdbx_description
1 polymer ?
#
loop_
_entity_poly.entity_id
_entity_poly.type
_entity_poly.pdbx_seq_one_letter_code
_entity_poly.pdbx_strand_id
1 'polypeptide(L)'
;IPSIYLKKNSNIIDIGGGTSSLVDKLLIEGFESISVLDISSNALEKSKHRLGKKSKQVQWIIGDVLKVDLPLQCFDLWHDRAAMHFLTNVNDRQVYRSKVLASLKPGGFIAILTFAEDGPDRCSGLPVQRFSIDTLSHEFGKNVCLVAGEKHSHCTPGGMEQRFLSCLFQLTGAHE
;
A
#
# COMPACT_ATOMS: atom_id res chain seq x y z
N ILE A 1 -0.49 -10.39 -3.53
CA ILE A 1 -0.46 -9.63 -4.81
C ILE A 1 -0.50 -10.67 -5.91
N PRO A 2 -1.43 -10.60 -6.87
CA PRO A 2 -1.45 -11.56 -7.97
C PRO A 2 -0.22 -11.35 -8.85
N SER A 3 0.71 -12.30 -8.81
CA SER A 3 1.93 -12.32 -9.65
C SER A 3 1.63 -12.33 -11.16
N ILE A 4 0.38 -12.57 -11.53
CA ILE A 4 -0.08 -12.57 -12.94
C ILE A 4 -0.05 -11.16 -13.59
N TYR A 5 -0.04 -10.08 -12.79
CA TYR A 5 -0.03 -8.71 -13.29
C TYR A 5 1.36 -8.06 -13.32
N LEU A 6 2.35 -8.66 -12.64
CA LEU A 6 3.66 -8.07 -12.44
C LEU A 6 4.78 -8.94 -13.05
N LYS A 7 5.74 -8.27 -13.65
CA LYS A 7 7.00 -8.89 -14.11
C LYS A 7 8.06 -8.75 -13.03
N LYS A 8 9.13 -9.56 -13.07
CA LYS A 8 10.20 -9.51 -12.06
C LYS A 8 10.94 -8.17 -12.01
N ASN A 9 10.98 -7.44 -13.12
CA ASN A 9 11.52 -6.09 -13.21
C ASN A 9 10.48 -4.97 -12.98
N SER A 10 9.26 -5.29 -12.53
CA SER A 10 8.27 -4.28 -12.14
C SER A 10 8.76 -3.48 -10.93
N ASN A 11 8.57 -2.17 -10.96
CA ASN A 11 8.88 -1.28 -9.85
C ASN A 11 7.74 -1.29 -8.84
N ILE A 12 8.02 -1.73 -7.63
CA ILE A 12 7.05 -1.87 -6.54
C ILE A 12 7.39 -0.89 -5.43
N ILE A 13 6.39 -0.17 -4.92
CA ILE A 13 6.52 0.58 -3.68
C ILE A 13 5.56 0.03 -2.63
N ASP A 14 6.10 -0.27 -1.43
CA ASP A 14 5.36 -0.73 -0.25
C ASP A 14 5.26 0.41 0.77
N ILE A 15 4.04 0.92 0.97
CA ILE A 15 3.75 2.05 1.85
C ILE A 15 3.43 1.55 3.26
N GLY A 16 4.10 2.15 4.26
CA GLY A 16 4.00 1.67 5.63
C GLY A 16 4.59 0.28 5.80
N GLY A 17 5.57 -0.08 4.95
CA GLY A 17 6.15 -1.41 4.91
C GLY A 17 6.87 -1.82 6.19
N GLY A 18 7.40 -0.86 6.94
CA GLY A 18 7.95 -1.01 8.29
C GLY A 18 8.63 -2.35 8.56
N THR A 19 8.06 -3.13 9.48
CA THR A 19 8.53 -4.49 9.83
C THR A 19 7.85 -5.59 9.02
N SER A 20 7.08 -5.25 8.00
CA SER A 20 6.40 -6.21 7.13
C SER A 20 7.38 -7.21 6.48
N SER A 21 6.93 -8.46 6.33
CA SER A 21 7.66 -9.49 5.59
C SER A 21 7.35 -9.53 4.10
N LEU A 22 6.61 -8.53 3.57
CA LEU A 22 6.30 -8.48 2.15
C LEU A 22 7.58 -8.37 1.30
N VAL A 23 8.46 -7.46 1.69
CA VAL A 23 9.75 -7.26 1.01
C VAL A 23 10.59 -8.54 0.94
N ASP A 24 10.56 -9.37 2.02
CA ASP A 24 11.26 -10.66 2.03
C ASP A 24 10.69 -11.60 0.97
N LYS A 25 9.36 -11.68 0.88
CA LYS A 25 8.65 -12.53 -0.11
C LYS A 25 8.91 -12.05 -1.54
N LEU A 26 8.86 -10.74 -1.79
CA LEU A 26 9.14 -10.18 -3.11
C LEU A 26 10.57 -10.50 -3.57
N LEU A 27 11.56 -10.38 -2.68
CA LEU A 27 12.94 -10.74 -2.98
C LEU A 27 13.13 -12.26 -3.21
N ILE A 28 12.40 -13.12 -2.47
CA ILE A 28 12.42 -14.57 -2.68
C ILE A 28 11.79 -14.91 -4.03
N GLU A 29 10.72 -14.23 -4.41
CA GLU A 29 10.07 -14.39 -5.71
C GLU A 29 10.88 -13.80 -6.88
N GLY A 30 11.99 -13.11 -6.60
CA GLY A 30 12.92 -12.58 -7.62
C GLY A 30 12.48 -11.23 -8.20
N PHE A 31 11.70 -10.42 -7.47
CA PHE A 31 11.49 -9.03 -7.86
C PHE A 31 12.77 -8.22 -7.62
N GLU A 32 13.11 -7.37 -8.59
CA GLU A 32 14.41 -6.69 -8.64
C GLU A 32 14.34 -5.22 -8.22
N SER A 33 13.16 -4.61 -8.32
CA SER A 33 12.98 -3.17 -8.07
C SER A 33 11.91 -2.94 -7.00
N ILE A 34 12.35 -2.87 -5.74
CA ILE A 34 11.47 -2.73 -4.57
C ILE A 34 11.87 -1.49 -3.80
N SER A 35 10.89 -0.63 -3.53
CA SER A 35 10.99 0.49 -2.60
C SER A 35 10.11 0.23 -1.39
N VAL A 36 10.59 0.54 -0.19
CA VAL A 36 9.81 0.48 1.05
C VAL A 36 9.83 1.85 1.70
N LEU A 37 8.65 2.43 1.89
CA LEU A 37 8.47 3.71 2.55
C LEU A 37 7.81 3.51 3.91
N ASP A 38 8.38 4.10 4.94
CA ASP A 38 7.79 4.13 6.28
C ASP A 38 8.24 5.39 7.03
N ILE A 39 7.37 5.91 7.89
CA ILE A 39 7.69 7.05 8.75
C ILE A 39 8.65 6.66 9.88
N SER A 40 8.67 5.37 10.26
CA SER A 40 9.49 4.84 11.33
C SER A 40 10.85 4.34 10.82
N SER A 41 11.89 5.14 11.00
CA SER A 41 13.26 4.71 10.72
C SER A 41 13.64 3.43 11.47
N ASN A 42 13.19 3.28 12.72
CA ASN A 42 13.46 2.10 13.54
C ASN A 42 12.81 0.83 12.95
N ALA A 43 11.60 0.94 12.39
CA ALA A 43 10.94 -0.19 11.74
C ALA A 43 11.69 -0.62 10.48
N LEU A 44 12.16 0.33 9.67
CA LEU A 44 12.96 0.05 8.48
C LEU A 44 14.32 -0.58 8.85
N GLU A 45 15.00 -0.09 9.90
CA GLU A 45 16.26 -0.69 10.36
C GLU A 45 16.09 -2.15 10.82
N LYS A 46 15.01 -2.47 11.51
CA LYS A 46 14.68 -3.86 11.86
C LYS A 46 14.53 -4.74 10.61
N SER A 47 13.87 -4.25 9.58
CA SER A 47 13.71 -4.97 8.31
C SER A 47 15.03 -5.11 7.55
N LYS A 48 15.86 -4.07 7.50
CA LYS A 48 17.22 -4.14 6.94
C LYS A 48 18.07 -5.17 7.66
N HIS A 49 18.02 -5.17 8.99
CA HIS A 49 18.76 -6.16 9.80
C HIS A 49 18.30 -7.59 9.52
N ARG A 50 16.98 -7.83 9.46
CA ARG A 50 16.38 -9.13 9.14
C ARG A 50 16.81 -9.63 7.76
N LEU A 51 16.84 -8.76 6.75
CA LEU A 51 17.25 -9.10 5.38
C LEU A 51 18.76 -9.27 5.21
N GLY A 52 19.56 -8.70 6.10
CA GLY A 52 21.02 -8.76 6.03
C GLY A 52 21.56 -8.22 4.69
N LYS A 53 22.38 -8.99 3.99
CA LYS A 53 22.97 -8.54 2.70
C LYS A 53 21.96 -8.22 1.62
N LYS A 54 20.76 -8.87 1.64
CA LYS A 54 19.68 -8.62 0.67
C LYS A 54 19.06 -7.24 0.82
N SER A 55 19.20 -6.58 1.98
CA SER A 55 18.67 -5.23 2.20
C SER A 55 19.24 -4.18 1.21
N LYS A 56 20.42 -4.43 0.62
CA LYS A 56 21.05 -3.59 -0.40
C LYS A 56 20.30 -3.59 -1.75
N GLN A 57 19.42 -4.57 -1.97
CA GLN A 57 18.59 -4.68 -3.18
C GLN A 57 17.28 -3.88 -3.07
N VAL A 58 17.05 -3.25 -1.93
CA VAL A 58 15.80 -2.52 -1.63
C VAL A 58 16.11 -1.05 -1.43
N GLN A 59 15.29 -0.18 -2.04
CA GLN A 59 15.32 1.25 -1.77
C GLN A 59 14.49 1.54 -0.51
N TRP A 60 15.15 2.04 0.53
CA TRP A 60 14.52 2.39 1.80
C TRP A 60 14.27 3.90 1.86
N ILE A 61 13.02 4.29 2.05
CA ILE A 61 12.58 5.69 2.10
C ILE A 61 12.01 5.96 3.49
N ILE A 62 12.65 6.82 4.26
CA ILE A 62 12.15 7.27 5.56
C ILE A 62 11.36 8.55 5.34
N GLY A 63 10.08 8.54 5.69
CA GLY A 63 9.27 9.75 5.58
C GLY A 63 7.78 9.51 5.69
N ASP A 64 7.08 10.63 5.81
CA ASP A 64 5.61 10.69 5.74
C ASP A 64 5.20 10.64 4.27
N VAL A 65 4.35 9.69 3.92
CA VAL A 65 3.85 9.51 2.55
C VAL A 65 3.18 10.77 2.00
N LEU A 66 2.62 11.60 2.86
CA LEU A 66 2.00 12.88 2.46
C LEU A 66 3.02 13.95 2.09
N LYS A 67 4.28 13.84 2.56
CA LYS A 67 5.31 14.89 2.42
C LYS A 67 6.46 14.49 1.52
N VAL A 68 6.83 13.19 1.51
CA VAL A 68 7.98 12.73 0.76
C VAL A 68 7.79 12.95 -0.75
N ASP A 69 8.84 13.38 -1.42
CA ASP A 69 8.84 13.48 -2.88
C ASP A 69 9.11 12.11 -3.49
N LEU A 70 8.18 11.66 -4.31
CA LEU A 70 8.28 10.41 -5.05
C LEU A 70 8.42 10.70 -6.55
N PRO A 71 9.15 9.85 -7.29
CA PRO A 71 9.29 10.03 -8.72
C PRO A 71 7.94 9.86 -9.44
N LEU A 72 7.72 10.67 -10.48
CA LEU A 72 6.52 10.60 -11.30
C LEU A 72 6.57 9.39 -12.22
N GLN A 73 5.43 8.73 -12.43
CA GLN A 73 5.24 7.62 -13.37
C GLN A 73 6.34 6.55 -13.27
N CYS A 74 6.72 6.21 -12.06
CA CYS A 74 7.85 5.31 -11.78
C CYS A 74 7.41 3.91 -11.41
N PHE A 75 6.30 3.77 -10.69
CA PHE A 75 5.90 2.49 -10.10
C PHE A 75 4.87 1.75 -10.95
N ASP A 76 5.04 0.44 -11.04
CA ASP A 76 4.07 -0.49 -11.64
C ASP A 76 3.04 -0.96 -10.62
N LEU A 77 3.43 -0.98 -9.32
CA LEU A 77 2.55 -1.30 -8.20
C LEU A 77 2.78 -0.34 -7.03
N TRP A 78 1.69 0.25 -6.55
CA TRP A 78 1.57 0.89 -5.25
C TRP A 78 0.87 -0.10 -4.31
N HIS A 79 1.60 -0.57 -3.31
CA HIS A 79 1.05 -1.46 -2.29
C HIS A 79 0.92 -0.70 -0.96
N ASP A 80 -0.25 -0.75 -0.35
CA ASP A 80 -0.51 -0.18 0.97
C ASP A 80 -1.26 -1.20 1.83
N ARG A 81 -0.65 -1.56 2.93
CA ARG A 81 -1.29 -2.42 3.91
C ARG A 81 -1.43 -1.69 5.22
N ALA A 82 -2.63 -1.13 5.44
CA ALA A 82 -3.00 -0.46 6.69
C ALA A 82 -2.21 0.83 7.00
N ALA A 83 -1.77 1.57 5.96
CA ALA A 83 -1.22 2.92 6.12
C ALA A 83 -2.27 3.99 5.78
N MET A 84 -2.95 3.88 4.65
CA MET A 84 -3.99 4.83 4.22
C MET A 84 -5.12 4.98 5.25
N HIS A 85 -5.47 3.93 5.96
CA HIS A 85 -6.58 3.98 6.92
C HIS A 85 -6.34 4.93 8.11
N PHE A 86 -5.09 5.30 8.40
CA PHE A 86 -4.79 6.33 9.40
C PHE A 86 -5.06 7.76 8.92
N LEU A 87 -5.30 7.95 7.63
CA LEU A 87 -5.63 9.25 7.05
C LEU A 87 -7.13 9.56 7.24
N THR A 88 -7.51 9.93 8.46
CA THR A 88 -8.91 10.23 8.81
C THR A 88 -9.39 11.56 8.25
N ASN A 89 -8.47 12.49 7.95
CA ASN A 89 -8.77 13.78 7.33
C ASN A 89 -8.92 13.62 5.81
N VAL A 90 -10.00 14.18 5.25
CA VAL A 90 -10.26 14.13 3.80
C VAL A 90 -9.17 14.81 2.97
N ASN A 91 -8.60 15.92 3.44
CA ASN A 91 -7.55 16.64 2.72
C ASN A 91 -6.28 15.78 2.64
N ASP A 92 -5.93 15.06 3.70
CA ASP A 92 -4.78 14.15 3.72
C ASP A 92 -4.99 13.01 2.72
N ARG A 93 -6.21 12.45 2.63
CA ARG A 93 -6.54 11.43 1.62
C ARG A 93 -6.46 11.98 0.18
N GLN A 94 -6.86 13.24 -0.04
CA GLN A 94 -6.69 13.88 -1.35
C GLN A 94 -5.21 14.03 -1.74
N VAL A 95 -4.36 14.45 -0.81
CA VAL A 95 -2.90 14.51 -1.02
C VAL A 95 -2.34 13.12 -1.31
N TYR A 96 -2.71 12.12 -0.49
CA TYR A 96 -2.30 10.74 -0.70
C TYR A 96 -2.69 10.24 -2.09
N ARG A 97 -3.98 10.39 -2.47
CA ARG A 97 -4.48 10.03 -3.80
C ARG A 97 -3.66 10.68 -4.92
N SER A 98 -3.41 11.98 -4.82
CA SER A 98 -2.64 12.71 -5.82
C SER A 98 -1.23 12.14 -5.99
N LYS A 99 -0.57 11.78 -4.89
CA LYS A 99 0.75 11.13 -4.93
C LYS A 99 0.70 9.74 -5.57
N VAL A 100 -0.28 8.92 -5.20
CA VAL A 100 -0.50 7.59 -5.82
C VAL A 100 -0.62 7.72 -7.34
N LEU A 101 -1.55 8.57 -7.79
CA LEU A 101 -1.84 8.72 -9.23
C LEU A 101 -0.65 9.31 -10.01
N ALA A 102 0.08 10.25 -9.40
CA ALA A 102 1.26 10.86 -10.03
C ALA A 102 2.46 9.92 -10.11
N SER A 103 2.64 9.05 -9.11
CA SER A 103 3.81 8.16 -9.01
C SER A 103 3.66 6.86 -9.81
N LEU A 104 2.42 6.45 -10.09
CA LEU A 104 2.15 5.25 -10.88
C LEU A 104 2.36 5.50 -12.38
N LYS A 105 2.90 4.50 -13.06
CA LYS A 105 2.90 4.44 -14.52
C LYS A 105 1.47 4.27 -15.04
N PRO A 106 1.17 4.75 -16.28
CA PRO A 106 -0.09 4.40 -16.94
C PRO A 106 -0.30 2.87 -16.95
N GLY A 107 -1.48 2.41 -16.55
CA GLY A 107 -1.78 0.98 -16.42
C GLY A 107 -1.23 0.32 -15.14
N GLY A 108 -0.55 1.06 -14.28
CA GLY A 108 -0.07 0.57 -12.99
C GLY A 108 -1.18 0.21 -12.02
N PHE A 109 -0.85 -0.54 -10.99
CA PHE A 109 -1.81 -1.11 -10.03
C PHE A 109 -1.70 -0.46 -8.66
N ILE A 110 -2.84 -0.41 -7.95
CA ILE A 110 -2.96 0.02 -6.56
C ILE A 110 -3.54 -1.15 -5.77
N ALA A 111 -2.76 -1.71 -4.85
CA ALA A 111 -3.23 -2.75 -3.94
C ALA A 111 -3.39 -2.16 -2.54
N ILE A 112 -4.62 -2.05 -2.06
CA ILE A 112 -4.94 -1.51 -0.73
C ILE A 112 -5.52 -2.61 0.14
N LEU A 113 -4.98 -2.73 1.36
CA LEU A 113 -5.59 -3.48 2.46
C LEU A 113 -5.92 -2.51 3.59
N THR A 114 -7.18 -2.42 3.96
CA THR A 114 -7.68 -1.51 5.01
C THR A 114 -8.75 -2.19 5.86
N PHE A 115 -9.25 -1.55 6.92
CA PHE A 115 -10.44 -2.05 7.60
C PHE A 115 -11.70 -1.83 6.77
N ALA A 116 -12.55 -2.87 6.73
CA ALA A 116 -13.87 -2.80 6.14
C ALA A 116 -14.79 -1.83 6.94
N GLU A 117 -15.89 -1.39 6.34
CA GLU A 117 -16.84 -0.47 6.99
C GLU A 117 -17.42 -1.01 8.31
N ASP A 118 -17.47 -2.32 8.45
CA ASP A 118 -17.91 -3.05 9.64
C ASP A 118 -16.74 -3.60 10.49
N GLY A 119 -15.52 -3.18 10.17
CA GLY A 119 -14.31 -3.49 10.93
C GLY A 119 -14.09 -2.56 12.12
N PRO A 120 -12.95 -2.68 12.83
CA PRO A 120 -12.59 -1.81 13.95
C PRO A 120 -12.49 -0.34 13.54
N ASP A 121 -12.85 0.56 14.46
CA ASP A 121 -12.71 2.01 14.28
C ASP A 121 -11.36 2.54 14.78
N ARG A 122 -10.52 1.66 15.37
CA ARG A 122 -9.18 1.97 15.86
C ARG A 122 -8.18 0.89 15.46
N CYS A 123 -6.95 1.32 15.17
CA CYS A 123 -5.78 0.46 14.98
C CYS A 123 -4.63 0.97 15.86
N SER A 124 -4.04 0.08 16.68
CA SER A 124 -2.95 0.47 17.60
C SER A 124 -3.29 1.69 18.48
N GLY A 125 -4.57 1.81 18.91
CA GLY A 125 -5.06 2.92 19.73
C GLY A 125 -5.39 4.21 18.96
N LEU A 126 -5.08 4.29 17.67
CA LEU A 126 -5.37 5.46 16.84
C LEU A 126 -6.68 5.28 16.06
N PRO A 127 -7.45 6.35 15.83
CA PRO A 127 -8.64 6.31 15.01
C PRO A 127 -8.28 6.00 13.55
N VAL A 128 -9.16 5.28 12.86
CA VAL A 128 -8.97 4.94 11.46
C VAL A 128 -10.18 5.25 10.61
N GLN A 129 -9.96 5.51 9.34
CA GLN A 129 -10.99 5.57 8.32
C GLN A 129 -11.29 4.14 7.85
N ARG A 130 -12.56 3.75 7.87
CA ARG A 130 -13.05 2.46 7.34
C ARG A 130 -13.64 2.66 5.96
N PHE A 131 -13.60 1.62 5.13
CA PHE A 131 -14.06 1.70 3.76
C PHE A 131 -14.93 0.49 3.36
N SER A 132 -15.91 0.74 2.52
CA SER A 132 -16.50 -0.26 1.62
C SER A 132 -15.75 -0.25 0.29
N ILE A 133 -16.03 -1.23 -0.58
CA ILE A 133 -15.49 -1.23 -1.96
C ILE A 133 -15.87 0.07 -2.67
N ASP A 134 -17.13 0.51 -2.54
CA ASP A 134 -17.64 1.69 -3.21
C ASP A 134 -16.98 2.98 -2.70
N THR A 135 -16.88 3.14 -1.37
CA THR A 135 -16.27 4.33 -0.78
C THR A 135 -14.77 4.40 -1.06
N LEU A 136 -14.06 3.26 -1.07
CA LEU A 136 -12.64 3.23 -1.43
C LEU A 136 -12.45 3.51 -2.93
N SER A 137 -13.31 2.99 -3.80
CA SER A 137 -13.29 3.30 -5.24
C SER A 137 -13.54 4.80 -5.47
N HIS A 138 -14.44 5.40 -4.71
CA HIS A 138 -14.72 6.83 -4.79
C HIS A 138 -13.52 7.69 -4.38
N GLU A 139 -12.74 7.27 -3.38
CA GLU A 139 -11.51 7.98 -2.98
C GLU A 139 -10.51 8.11 -4.14
N PHE A 140 -10.35 7.08 -4.96
CA PHE A 140 -9.44 7.14 -6.12
C PHE A 140 -10.06 7.79 -7.36
N GLY A 141 -11.41 7.84 -7.43
CA GLY A 141 -12.15 8.50 -8.51
C GLY A 141 -12.09 7.76 -9.84
N LYS A 142 -12.51 8.47 -10.91
CA LYS A 142 -12.71 7.87 -12.25
C LYS A 142 -11.44 7.49 -13.02
N ASN A 143 -10.28 7.86 -12.50
CA ASN A 143 -8.99 7.58 -13.16
C ASN A 143 -8.48 6.16 -12.88
N VAL A 144 -9.20 5.39 -12.07
CA VAL A 144 -8.88 3.99 -11.76
C VAL A 144 -10.10 3.10 -11.99
N CYS A 145 -9.87 1.85 -12.34
CA CYS A 145 -10.91 0.83 -12.36
C CYS A 145 -10.63 -0.23 -11.28
N LEU A 146 -11.69 -0.70 -10.63
CA LEU A 146 -11.61 -1.81 -9.70
C LEU A 146 -11.39 -3.10 -10.50
N VAL A 147 -10.30 -3.82 -10.19
CA VAL A 147 -9.97 -5.13 -10.78
C VAL A 147 -10.50 -6.25 -9.89
N ALA A 148 -10.32 -6.12 -8.58
CA ALA A 148 -10.81 -7.08 -7.60
C ALA A 148 -11.05 -6.39 -6.25
N GLY A 149 -12.05 -6.86 -5.50
CA GLY A 149 -12.34 -6.40 -4.16
C GLY A 149 -12.91 -7.54 -3.32
N GLU A 150 -12.39 -7.71 -2.11
CA GLU A 150 -12.80 -8.78 -1.22
C GLU A 150 -12.76 -8.34 0.24
N LYS A 151 -13.79 -8.72 1.01
CA LYS A 151 -13.78 -8.63 2.47
C LYS A 151 -13.34 -9.95 3.07
N HIS A 152 -12.51 -9.89 4.09
CA HIS A 152 -12.07 -11.07 4.83
C HIS A 152 -11.96 -10.77 6.31
N SER A 153 -12.15 -11.81 7.12
CA SER A 153 -12.03 -11.76 8.56
C SER A 153 -10.68 -12.29 9.01
N HIS A 154 -10.13 -11.65 10.02
CA HIS A 154 -8.94 -12.10 10.73
C HIS A 154 -9.22 -12.16 12.22
N CYS A 155 -8.98 -13.31 12.86
CA CYS A 155 -9.04 -13.42 14.31
C CYS A 155 -7.68 -13.05 14.90
N THR A 156 -7.66 -12.05 15.78
CA THR A 156 -6.45 -11.70 16.52
C THR A 156 -6.09 -12.80 17.53
N PRO A 157 -4.84 -12.89 18.00
CA PRO A 157 -4.47 -13.84 19.09
C PRO A 157 -5.33 -13.69 20.35
N GLY A 158 -5.93 -12.52 20.58
CA GLY A 158 -6.86 -12.25 21.69
C GLY A 158 -8.32 -12.64 21.39
N GLY A 159 -8.61 -13.33 20.26
CA GLY A 159 -9.94 -13.80 19.89
C GLY A 159 -10.87 -12.75 19.31
N MET A 160 -10.39 -11.54 19.04
CA MET A 160 -11.18 -10.46 18.44
C MET A 160 -11.21 -10.62 16.92
N GLU A 161 -12.40 -10.66 16.33
CA GLU A 161 -12.57 -10.65 14.88
C GLU A 161 -12.34 -9.24 14.33
N GLN A 162 -11.49 -9.14 13.34
CA GLN A 162 -11.23 -7.90 12.60
C GLN A 162 -11.60 -8.10 11.14
N ARG A 163 -12.43 -7.22 10.61
CA ARG A 163 -12.85 -7.27 9.21
C ARG A 163 -12.03 -6.32 8.37
N PHE A 164 -11.40 -6.88 7.36
CA PHE A 164 -10.56 -6.18 6.40
C PHE A 164 -11.22 -6.13 5.02
N LEU A 165 -10.84 -5.11 4.28
CA LEU A 165 -11.14 -4.94 2.87
C LEU A 165 -9.83 -4.93 2.09
N SER A 166 -9.70 -5.81 1.10
CA SER A 166 -8.64 -5.81 0.10
C SER A 166 -9.20 -5.35 -1.23
N CYS A 167 -8.58 -4.37 -1.85
CA CYS A 167 -8.93 -3.94 -3.21
C CYS A 167 -7.68 -3.86 -4.08
N LEU A 168 -7.83 -4.27 -5.32
CA LEU A 168 -6.88 -4.06 -6.40
C LEU A 168 -7.53 -3.16 -7.44
N PHE A 169 -6.90 -2.03 -7.70
CA PHE A 169 -7.30 -1.11 -8.76
C PHE A 169 -6.22 -1.05 -9.84
N GLN A 170 -6.62 -0.66 -11.03
CA GLN A 170 -5.69 -0.35 -12.12
C GLN A 170 -5.88 1.11 -12.55
N LEU A 171 -4.79 1.85 -12.68
CA LEU A 171 -4.79 3.20 -13.23
C LEU A 171 -5.18 3.11 -14.71
N THR A 172 -6.33 3.66 -15.06
CA THR A 172 -6.73 3.82 -16.45
C THR A 172 -5.93 4.98 -17.03
N GLY A 173 -5.36 4.81 -18.22
CA GLY A 173 -4.70 5.92 -18.92
C GLY A 173 -5.66 7.11 -19.00
N ALA A 174 -5.13 8.33 -18.95
CA ALA A 174 -5.92 9.51 -19.19
C ALA A 174 -6.59 9.34 -20.58
N HIS A 175 -7.89 9.11 -20.58
CA HIS A 175 -8.68 9.39 -21.78
C HIS A 175 -8.70 10.91 -21.87
N GLU A 176 -7.93 11.44 -22.83
CA GLU A 176 -8.07 12.80 -23.30
C GLU A 176 -9.53 13.12 -23.66
#